data_166d75934e93b477ba0ae5d5c6f5216f
#
_entry.id   166d75934e93b477ba0ae5d5c6f5216f
#
_cell.length_a   1.000
_cell.length_b   1.000
_cell.length_c   1.000
_cell.angle_alpha   90.00
_cell.angle_beta   90.00
_cell.angle_gamma   90.00
#
_symmetry.space_group_name_H-M   'P 1'
#
loop_
_entity.id
_entity.type
_entity.pdbx_description
1 polymer ?
#
loop_
_entity_poly.entity_id
_entity_poly.type
_entity_poly.pdbx_seq_one_letter_code
_entity_poly.pdbx_strand_id
1 'polypeptide(L)'
;MRTVGRIGAALTLCLLVATVPFVGRTAHGGTGQASAATNETQDWVDFTLPDASGKQVSLAQFIGKKPVLLVFWATWCAICKEEVPVINRMHREPPTSGSLQILALDFMESEKKVNAFIKRKQVAYPVLLDRHGKVARKYRVVGIPTYILIDRDGKVVYRDHDLSGIRKVLE
;
A
#
# COMPACT_ATOMS: atom_id res chain seq x y z
N MET A 1 -7.35 -53.66 -64.12
CA MET A 1 -8.46 -53.62 -65.05
C MET A 1 -9.15 -52.28 -64.96
N ARG A 2 -8.94 -51.47 -66.01
CA ARG A 2 -9.98 -50.81 -66.82
C ARG A 2 -10.86 -49.87 -66.08
N THR A 3 -11.11 -48.64 -66.40
CA THR A 3 -11.02 -47.79 -67.62
C THR A 3 -11.67 -46.46 -67.26
N VAL A 4 -11.01 -45.35 -67.51
CA VAL A 4 -11.31 -44.31 -68.51
C VAL A 4 -12.73 -43.74 -68.52
N GLY A 5 -12.80 -42.42 -68.58
CA GLY A 5 -13.94 -41.59 -69.00
C GLY A 5 -13.81 -40.18 -68.40
N ARG A 6 -13.25 -39.32 -68.95
CA ARG A 6 -13.19 -38.19 -69.93
C ARG A 6 -14.56 -37.58 -70.24
N ILE A 7 -14.44 -36.24 -70.42
CA ILE A 7 -15.33 -35.26 -71.09
C ILE A 7 -16.11 -34.43 -70.07
N GLY A 8 -16.07 -33.14 -70.01
CA GLY A 8 -15.65 -32.10 -70.98
C GLY A 8 -16.65 -30.95 -70.88
N ALA A 9 -16.22 -29.80 -71.29
CA ALA A 9 -16.95 -28.56 -71.55
C ALA A 9 -17.18 -27.64 -70.36
N ALA A 10 -16.51 -26.52 -70.21
CA ALA A 10 -16.42 -25.33 -71.08
C ALA A 10 -17.48 -24.27 -70.73
N LEU A 11 -16.96 -23.07 -70.56
CA LEU A 11 -17.59 -21.74 -70.68
C LEU A 11 -18.49 -21.35 -69.43
N THR A 12 -18.35 -20.20 -68.80
CA THR A 12 -18.29 -18.86 -69.37
C THR A 12 -17.87 -17.88 -68.31
N LEU A 13 -16.95 -17.08 -68.59
CA LEU A 13 -16.57 -15.75 -68.23
C LEU A 13 -17.70 -14.88 -67.67
N CYS A 14 -17.53 -14.36 -66.46
CA CYS A 14 -18.10 -13.07 -66.11
C CYS A 14 -17.18 -12.35 -65.08
N LEU A 15 -16.36 -11.47 -65.64
CA LEU A 15 -15.60 -10.48 -64.88
C LEU A 15 -16.59 -9.46 -64.32
N LEU A 16 -16.69 -9.41 -62.96
CA LEU A 16 -17.15 -8.24 -62.26
C LEU A 16 -16.07 -7.81 -61.33
N VAL A 17 -15.30 -6.87 -61.83
CA VAL A 17 -14.32 -6.11 -61.00
C VAL A 17 -15.11 -5.19 -60.07
N ALA A 18 -15.33 -5.62 -58.86
CA ALA A 18 -15.79 -4.75 -57.80
C ALA A 18 -14.57 -4.08 -57.19
N THR A 19 -14.34 -2.83 -57.56
CA THR A 19 -13.37 -1.94 -56.92
C THR A 19 -13.85 -1.63 -55.54
N VAL A 20 -13.29 -2.30 -54.54
CA VAL A 20 -13.45 -1.93 -53.12
C VAL A 20 -12.47 -0.79 -52.83
N PRO A 21 -12.94 0.39 -52.39
CA PRO A 21 -12.02 1.43 -51.98
C PRO A 21 -11.27 0.94 -50.71
N PHE A 22 -9.97 0.86 -50.82
CA PHE A 22 -9.05 0.65 -49.71
C PHE A 22 -9.08 1.89 -48.81
N VAL A 23 -9.97 1.90 -47.80
CA VAL A 23 -9.94 2.87 -46.73
C VAL A 23 -8.72 2.56 -45.87
N GLY A 24 -7.70 3.36 -46.05
CA GLY A 24 -6.48 3.32 -45.24
C GLY A 24 -6.84 3.45 -43.78
N ARG A 25 -6.70 2.36 -43.03
CA ARG A 25 -6.70 2.36 -41.58
C ARG A 25 -5.33 2.87 -41.15
N THR A 26 -5.24 4.16 -40.87
CA THR A 26 -4.12 4.71 -40.12
C THR A 26 -4.09 4.00 -38.76
N ALA A 27 -3.09 3.14 -38.58
CA ALA A 27 -2.76 2.59 -37.28
C ALA A 27 -2.27 3.73 -36.42
N HIS A 28 -3.14 4.30 -35.59
CA HIS A 28 -2.74 5.10 -34.45
C HIS A 28 -2.14 4.11 -33.43
N GLY A 29 -0.82 4.13 -33.36
CA GLY A 29 -0.09 3.52 -32.27
C GLY A 29 -0.54 4.14 -30.95
N GLY A 30 -1.56 3.55 -30.35
CA GLY A 30 -1.89 3.81 -28.96
C GLY A 30 -0.77 3.25 -28.12
N THR A 31 0.17 4.09 -27.70
CA THR A 31 1.00 3.81 -26.55
C THR A 31 0.03 3.58 -25.40
N GLY A 32 -0.15 2.31 -25.04
CA GLY A 32 -0.86 1.92 -23.85
C GLY A 32 -0.16 2.52 -22.62
N GLN A 33 -0.54 3.74 -22.28
CA GLN A 33 -0.34 4.24 -20.93
C GLN A 33 -1.17 3.29 -20.05
N ALA A 34 -0.47 2.44 -19.33
CA ALA A 34 -1.04 1.78 -18.18
C ALA A 34 -1.49 2.90 -17.23
N SER A 35 -2.75 3.28 -17.36
CA SER A 35 -3.44 4.10 -16.38
C SER A 35 -3.33 3.31 -15.08
N ALA A 36 -2.44 3.73 -14.21
CA ALA A 36 -2.49 3.32 -12.82
C ALA A 36 -3.89 3.70 -12.35
N ALA A 37 -4.76 2.72 -12.23
CA ALA A 37 -6.04 2.88 -11.60
C ALA A 37 -5.77 3.40 -10.19
N THR A 38 -5.87 4.70 -10.02
CA THR A 38 -5.94 5.33 -8.71
C THR A 38 -7.26 4.84 -8.12
N ASN A 39 -7.15 3.84 -7.25
CA ASN A 39 -8.26 3.30 -6.51
C ASN A 39 -8.80 4.45 -5.64
N GLU A 40 -9.89 5.08 -6.07
CA GLU A 40 -10.52 6.24 -5.40
C GLU A 40 -11.02 5.94 -3.98
N THR A 41 -10.83 4.70 -3.51
CA THR A 41 -11.22 4.22 -2.18
C THR A 41 -10.04 3.95 -1.25
N GLN A 42 -8.81 4.23 -1.67
CA GLN A 42 -7.64 3.95 -0.84
C GLN A 42 -7.39 5.08 0.17
N ASP A 43 -7.81 4.87 1.41
CA ASP A 43 -7.63 5.86 2.50
C ASP A 43 -6.20 5.91 3.06
N TRP A 44 -5.36 4.92 2.73
CA TRP A 44 -3.96 4.87 3.16
C TRP A 44 -3.00 5.25 2.04
N VAL A 45 -1.84 5.77 2.40
CA VAL A 45 -0.78 6.15 1.47
C VAL A 45 0.45 5.31 1.72
N ASP A 46 0.93 4.58 0.70
CA ASP A 46 2.12 3.75 0.87
C ASP A 46 3.38 4.57 1.13
N PHE A 47 4.26 3.97 1.91
CA PHE A 47 5.59 4.48 2.19
C PHE A 47 6.57 3.34 2.41
N THR A 48 7.85 3.63 2.22
CA THR A 48 8.96 2.77 2.64
C THR A 48 9.90 3.61 3.49
N LEU A 49 10.19 3.15 4.69
CA LEU A 49 11.10 3.79 5.64
C LEU A 49 12.09 2.76 6.20
N PRO A 50 13.32 3.18 6.55
CA PRO A 50 14.20 2.33 7.32
C PRO A 50 13.67 2.19 8.75
N ASP A 51 13.78 0.99 9.30
CA ASP A 51 13.61 0.78 10.74
C ASP A 51 14.88 1.20 11.52
N ALA A 52 14.82 1.08 12.84
CA ALA A 52 15.92 1.42 13.73
C ALA A 52 17.19 0.55 13.52
N SER A 53 17.12 -0.55 12.75
CA SER A 53 18.25 -1.39 12.36
C SER A 53 18.76 -1.08 10.94
N GLY A 54 18.08 -0.18 10.21
CA GLY A 54 18.37 0.16 8.82
C GLY A 54 17.64 -0.68 7.77
N LYS A 55 16.84 -1.68 8.17
CA LYS A 55 16.05 -2.50 7.25
C LYS A 55 14.88 -1.70 6.68
N GLN A 56 14.69 -1.78 5.37
CA GLN A 56 13.56 -1.11 4.71
C GLN A 56 12.24 -1.83 4.99
N VAL A 57 11.24 -1.08 5.44
CA VAL A 57 9.90 -1.55 5.74
C VAL A 57 8.89 -0.74 4.94
N SER A 58 8.07 -1.42 4.12
CA SER A 58 6.96 -0.82 3.37
C SER A 58 5.64 -1.14 4.06
N LEU A 59 4.73 -0.17 4.11
CA LEU A 59 3.38 -0.37 4.64
C LEU A 59 2.60 -1.41 3.83
N ALA A 60 2.75 -1.41 2.50
CA ALA A 60 2.10 -2.36 1.61
C ALA A 60 2.37 -3.84 1.94
N GLN A 61 3.47 -4.15 2.65
CA GLN A 61 3.78 -5.53 3.09
C GLN A 61 2.72 -6.12 4.03
N PHE A 62 1.95 -5.26 4.72
CA PHE A 62 1.01 -5.65 5.77
C PHE A 62 -0.45 -5.52 5.35
N ILE A 63 -0.76 -4.57 4.47
CA ILE A 63 -2.13 -4.35 3.97
C ILE A 63 -2.65 -5.61 3.28
N GLY A 64 -3.92 -5.93 3.47
CA GLY A 64 -4.55 -7.16 2.99
C GLY A 64 -4.29 -8.40 3.86
N LYS A 65 -3.40 -8.30 4.85
CA LYS A 65 -3.01 -9.44 5.70
C LYS A 65 -3.46 -9.28 7.14
N LYS A 66 -3.32 -8.09 7.69
CA LYS A 66 -3.66 -7.78 9.09
C LYS A 66 -3.91 -6.28 9.26
N PRO A 67 -4.65 -5.87 10.30
CA PRO A 67 -4.76 -4.46 10.64
C PRO A 67 -3.39 -3.86 10.97
N VAL A 68 -3.21 -2.58 10.64
CA VAL A 68 -1.96 -1.85 10.90
C VAL A 68 -2.25 -0.61 11.72
N LEU A 69 -1.60 -0.50 12.87
CA LEU A 69 -1.60 0.71 13.68
C LEU A 69 -0.34 1.51 13.40
N LEU A 70 -0.51 2.67 12.77
CA LEU A 70 0.53 3.67 12.63
C LEU A 70 0.52 4.56 13.87
N VAL A 71 1.69 4.75 14.49
CA VAL A 71 1.90 5.60 15.66
C VAL A 71 2.92 6.67 15.29
N PHE A 72 2.50 7.90 15.09
CA PHE A 72 3.41 9.03 14.88
C PHE A 72 3.83 9.61 16.23
N TRP A 73 5.14 9.67 16.48
CA TRP A 73 5.68 10.00 17.79
C TRP A 73 7.09 10.61 17.70
N ALA A 74 7.63 11.05 18.84
CA ALA A 74 9.02 11.46 18.95
C ALA A 74 9.56 11.24 20.38
N THR A 75 10.89 11.17 20.53
CA THR A 75 11.53 10.95 21.84
C THR A 75 11.34 12.10 22.82
N TRP A 76 11.03 13.30 22.36
CA TRP A 76 10.77 14.48 23.19
C TRP A 76 9.30 14.63 23.59
N CYS A 77 8.38 13.88 22.99
CA CYS A 77 6.95 13.92 23.30
C CYS A 77 6.69 13.24 24.66
N ALA A 78 6.17 13.99 25.62
CA ALA A 78 5.93 13.49 26.99
C ALA A 78 4.88 12.38 27.00
N ILE A 79 3.70 12.61 26.42
CA ILE A 79 2.60 11.63 26.32
C ILE A 79 3.06 10.37 25.61
N CYS A 80 3.76 10.49 24.47
CA CYS A 80 4.27 9.34 23.74
C CYS A 80 5.18 8.43 24.60
N LYS A 81 5.95 9.02 25.52
CA LYS A 81 6.82 8.25 26.44
C LYS A 81 6.03 7.48 27.48
N GLU A 82 4.92 8.03 27.95
CA GLU A 82 4.02 7.41 28.93
C GLU A 82 3.24 6.25 28.32
N GLU A 83 2.98 6.29 27.01
CA GLU A 83 2.22 5.25 26.30
C GLU A 83 3.07 4.05 25.85
N VAL A 84 4.40 4.12 25.92
CA VAL A 84 5.27 3.00 25.54
C VAL A 84 4.87 1.67 26.21
N PRO A 85 4.57 1.60 27.52
CA PRO A 85 4.16 0.34 28.14
C PRO A 85 2.84 -0.21 27.59
N VAL A 86 1.90 0.68 27.26
CA VAL A 86 0.59 0.30 26.70
C VAL A 86 0.76 -0.27 25.31
N ILE A 87 1.52 0.43 24.45
CA ILE A 87 1.79 -0.01 23.07
C ILE A 87 2.61 -1.32 23.06
N ASN A 88 3.59 -1.45 23.97
CA ASN A 88 4.34 -2.69 24.17
C ASN A 88 3.41 -3.87 24.51
N ARG A 89 2.40 -3.64 25.36
CA ARG A 89 1.40 -4.67 25.68
C ARG A 89 0.56 -5.03 24.46
N MET A 90 0.04 -4.04 23.74
CA MET A 90 -0.73 -4.28 22.52
C MET A 90 0.07 -5.03 21.46
N HIS A 91 1.38 -4.81 21.40
CA HIS A 91 2.26 -5.53 20.49
C HIS A 91 2.45 -7.00 20.88
N ARG A 92 2.60 -7.30 22.17
CA ARG A 92 2.78 -8.66 22.69
C ARG A 92 1.47 -9.45 22.77
N GLU A 93 0.39 -8.75 23.09
CA GLU A 93 -0.94 -9.30 23.32
C GLU A 93 -1.92 -8.60 22.37
N PRO A 94 -1.88 -8.93 21.07
CA PRO A 94 -2.79 -8.30 20.13
C PRO A 94 -4.24 -8.62 20.49
N PRO A 95 -5.16 -7.68 20.21
CA PRO A 95 -6.59 -7.89 20.47
C PRO A 95 -7.11 -9.14 19.77
N THR A 96 -8.15 -9.74 20.33
CA THR A 96 -8.70 -11.05 19.97
C THR A 96 -9.15 -11.21 18.52
N SER A 97 -9.38 -10.14 17.78
CA SER A 97 -9.73 -10.14 16.35
C SER A 97 -8.60 -10.55 15.40
N GLY A 98 -7.42 -10.86 15.90
CA GLY A 98 -6.28 -11.34 15.12
C GLY A 98 -4.98 -10.58 15.39
N SER A 99 -3.96 -10.84 14.60
CA SER A 99 -2.66 -10.19 14.72
C SER A 99 -2.73 -8.72 14.30
N LEU A 100 -2.28 -7.81 15.16
CA LEU A 100 -2.13 -6.38 14.86
C LEU A 100 -0.67 -6.09 14.48
N GLN A 101 -0.44 -5.38 13.39
CA GLN A 101 0.88 -4.81 13.10
C GLN A 101 0.96 -3.40 13.66
N ILE A 102 1.93 -3.14 14.53
CA ILE A 102 2.25 -1.80 14.97
C ILE A 102 3.48 -1.31 14.20
N LEU A 103 3.42 -0.10 13.69
CA LEU A 103 4.53 0.62 13.06
C LEU A 103 4.59 2.01 13.70
N ALA A 104 5.61 2.25 14.53
CA ALA A 104 5.82 3.55 15.15
C ALA A 104 6.76 4.38 14.27
N LEU A 105 6.28 5.52 13.78
CA LEU A 105 7.03 6.42 12.90
C LEU A 105 7.61 7.55 13.72
N ASP A 106 8.92 7.57 13.88
CA ASP A 106 9.63 8.65 14.54
C ASP A 106 9.68 9.90 13.68
N PHE A 107 9.29 11.03 14.27
CA PHE A 107 9.16 12.29 13.56
C PHE A 107 10.44 13.13 13.66
N MET A 108 11.22 13.15 12.57
CA MET A 108 12.32 14.08 12.32
C MET A 108 13.48 14.02 13.33
N GLU A 109 13.83 12.85 13.83
CA GLU A 109 14.95 12.66 14.74
C GLU A 109 16.09 11.85 14.10
N SER A 110 17.26 11.92 14.70
CA SER A 110 18.40 11.11 14.27
C SER A 110 18.27 9.67 14.77
N GLU A 111 18.71 8.72 13.94
CA GLU A 111 18.76 7.31 14.31
C GLU A 111 19.43 7.05 15.66
N LYS A 112 20.55 7.71 15.92
CA LYS A 112 21.28 7.59 17.19
C LYS A 112 20.40 7.92 18.39
N LYS A 113 19.60 9.00 18.28
CA LYS A 113 18.71 9.45 19.36
C LYS A 113 17.56 8.46 19.57
N VAL A 114 16.95 8.01 18.47
CA VAL A 114 15.86 7.05 18.51
C VAL A 114 16.33 5.70 19.05
N ASN A 115 17.47 5.18 18.59
CA ASN A 115 18.04 3.93 19.09
C ASN A 115 18.36 3.98 20.59
N ALA A 116 18.91 5.11 21.08
CA ALA A 116 19.13 5.30 22.53
C ALA A 116 17.83 5.29 23.32
N PHE A 117 16.75 5.86 22.77
CA PHE A 117 15.42 5.83 23.39
C PHE A 117 14.84 4.43 23.43
N ILE A 118 14.84 3.71 22.29
CA ILE A 118 14.35 2.32 22.16
C ILE A 118 14.98 1.46 23.25
N LYS A 119 16.31 1.54 23.38
CA LYS A 119 17.07 0.78 24.36
C LYS A 119 16.70 1.12 25.81
N ARG A 120 16.66 2.43 26.13
CA ARG A 120 16.35 2.91 27.48
C ARG A 120 14.92 2.62 27.92
N LYS A 121 13.96 2.72 26.99
CA LYS A 121 12.53 2.54 27.26
C LYS A 121 12.02 1.13 26.95
N GLN A 122 12.89 0.25 26.49
CA GLN A 122 12.56 -1.14 26.16
C GLN A 122 11.36 -1.23 25.18
N VAL A 123 11.41 -0.42 24.11
CA VAL A 123 10.38 -0.43 23.06
C VAL A 123 10.43 -1.77 22.33
N ALA A 124 9.31 -2.51 22.32
CA ALA A 124 9.21 -3.86 21.79
C ALA A 124 8.63 -3.93 20.35
N TYR A 125 7.98 -2.86 19.91
CA TYR A 125 7.36 -2.78 18.58
C TYR A 125 8.30 -2.15 17.54
N PRO A 126 8.10 -2.39 16.24
CA PRO A 126 8.89 -1.80 15.16
C PRO A 126 8.83 -0.27 15.18
N VAL A 127 10.00 0.36 15.12
CA VAL A 127 10.17 1.80 15.00
C VAL A 127 10.80 2.14 13.66
N LEU A 128 10.14 2.99 12.89
CA LEU A 128 10.56 3.46 11.56
C LEU A 128 10.99 4.92 11.65
N LEU A 129 11.98 5.31 10.84
CA LEU A 129 12.60 6.63 10.90
C LEU A 129 12.10 7.53 9.78
N ASP A 130 11.13 8.39 10.04
CA ASP A 130 10.68 9.46 9.12
C ASP A 130 11.54 10.72 9.31
N ARG A 131 12.84 10.60 9.05
CA ARG A 131 13.86 11.64 9.31
C ARG A 131 13.54 13.01 8.72
N HIS A 132 12.74 13.04 7.65
CA HIS A 132 12.37 14.26 6.95
C HIS A 132 10.90 14.63 7.13
N GLY A 133 10.14 13.90 7.91
CA GLY A 133 8.71 14.12 8.13
C GLY A 133 7.87 13.96 6.86
N LYS A 134 8.37 13.24 5.84
CA LYS A 134 7.68 13.08 4.56
C LYS A 134 6.40 12.25 4.70
N VAL A 135 6.46 11.18 5.49
CA VAL A 135 5.31 10.31 5.74
C VAL A 135 4.30 11.02 6.64
N ALA A 136 4.76 11.68 7.71
CA ALA A 136 3.89 12.48 8.56
C ALA A 136 3.10 13.53 7.77
N ARG A 137 3.75 14.23 6.81
CA ARG A 137 3.06 15.17 5.92
C ARG A 137 2.05 14.49 4.99
N LYS A 138 2.40 13.36 4.39
CA LYS A 138 1.47 12.60 3.54
C LYS A 138 0.21 12.19 4.31
N TYR A 139 0.38 11.81 5.55
CA TYR A 139 -0.72 11.47 6.45
C TYR A 139 -1.35 12.68 7.14
N ARG A 140 -0.96 13.92 6.78
CA ARG A 140 -1.49 15.18 7.35
C ARG A 140 -1.46 15.17 8.88
N VAL A 141 -0.36 14.71 9.46
CA VAL A 141 -0.13 14.72 10.91
C VAL A 141 0.18 16.14 11.34
N VAL A 142 -0.65 16.71 12.19
CA VAL A 142 -0.52 18.09 12.70
C VAL A 142 0.02 18.15 14.14
N GLY A 143 0.06 17.02 14.81
CA GLY A 143 0.56 16.89 16.19
C GLY A 143 0.91 15.46 16.54
N ILE A 144 1.62 15.27 17.65
CA ILE A 144 1.98 13.94 18.18
C ILE A 144 1.62 13.84 19.66
N PRO A 145 1.20 12.63 20.12
CA PRO A 145 1.02 11.43 19.30
C PRO A 145 -0.13 11.58 18.30
N THR A 146 -0.07 10.86 17.18
CA THR A 146 -1.21 10.61 16.28
C THR A 146 -1.27 9.13 16.00
N TYR A 147 -2.45 8.54 16.14
CA TYR A 147 -2.75 7.14 15.89
C TYR A 147 -3.63 7.00 14.68
N ILE A 148 -3.26 6.12 13.77
CA ILE A 148 -4.07 5.80 12.58
C ILE A 148 -4.16 4.28 12.49
N LEU A 149 -5.38 3.74 12.60
CA LEU A 149 -5.64 2.33 12.41
C LEU A 149 -6.18 2.10 11.01
N ILE A 150 -5.50 1.24 10.28
CA ILE A 150 -5.88 0.77 8.96
C ILE A 150 -6.33 -0.68 9.12
N ASP A 151 -7.53 -1.00 8.66
CA ASP A 151 -8.05 -2.37 8.71
C ASP A 151 -7.40 -3.28 7.64
N ARG A 152 -7.86 -4.53 7.56
CA ARG A 152 -7.34 -5.50 6.59
C ARG A 152 -7.64 -5.11 5.15
N ASP A 153 -8.73 -4.39 4.92
CA ASP A 153 -9.17 -4.00 3.59
C ASP A 153 -8.46 -2.71 3.11
N GLY A 154 -7.59 -2.14 3.97
CA GLY A 154 -6.85 -0.93 3.68
C GLY A 154 -7.64 0.35 3.97
N LYS A 155 -8.74 0.27 4.70
CA LYS A 155 -9.53 1.42 5.10
C LYS A 155 -9.02 2.00 6.42
N VAL A 156 -8.92 3.32 6.52
CA VAL A 156 -8.65 4.01 7.78
C VAL A 156 -9.92 3.99 8.62
N VAL A 157 -9.90 3.23 9.72
CA VAL A 157 -11.05 3.04 10.62
C VAL A 157 -10.92 3.80 11.93
N TYR A 158 -9.72 4.34 12.22
CA TYR A 158 -9.48 5.17 13.40
C TYR A 158 -8.40 6.21 13.10
N ARG A 159 -8.60 7.43 13.57
CA ARG A 159 -7.59 8.49 13.56
C ARG A 159 -7.86 9.42 14.73
N ASP A 160 -6.92 9.51 15.67
CA ASP A 160 -7.01 10.39 16.83
C ASP A 160 -5.64 10.63 17.47
N HIS A 161 -5.59 11.52 18.45
CA HIS A 161 -4.46 11.74 19.37
C HIS A 161 -4.57 10.92 20.66
N ASP A 162 -5.64 10.17 20.83
CA ASP A 162 -5.91 9.30 21.97
C ASP A 162 -5.86 7.82 21.58
N LEU A 163 -5.11 7.04 22.36
CA LEU A 163 -4.95 5.60 22.14
C LEU A 163 -6.17 4.78 22.63
N SER A 164 -6.99 5.34 23.53
CA SER A 164 -8.05 4.60 24.23
C SER A 164 -9.16 4.09 23.31
N GLY A 165 -9.45 4.81 22.21
CA GLY A 165 -10.49 4.43 21.23
C GLY A 165 -10.14 3.22 20.37
N ILE A 166 -8.85 2.88 20.23
CA ILE A 166 -8.40 1.82 19.31
C ILE A 166 -8.93 0.44 19.70
N ARG A 167 -9.04 0.13 20.99
CA ARG A 167 -9.56 -1.15 21.46
C ARG A 167 -10.97 -1.40 20.99
N LYS A 168 -11.85 -0.40 21.04
CA LYS A 168 -13.26 -0.50 20.63
C LYS A 168 -13.41 -0.78 19.13
N VAL A 169 -12.42 -0.38 18.34
CA VAL A 169 -12.45 -0.58 16.88
C VAL A 169 -11.91 -1.95 16.49
N LEU A 170 -11.05 -2.53 17.35
CA LEU A 170 -10.42 -3.85 17.11
C LEU A 170 -11.25 -5.02 17.67
N GLU A 171 -12.19 -4.78 18.58
CA GLU A 171 -13.15 -5.76 19.12
C GLU A 171 -14.34 -5.96 18.18
#